data_f347313d350191fc7eeffb4b860dbc27
#
_entry.id   f347313d350191fc7eeffb4b860dbc27
#
_cell.length_a   1.000
_cell.length_b   1.000
_cell.length_c   1.000
_cell.angle_alpha   90.00
_cell.angle_beta   90.00
_cell.angle_gamma   90.00
#
_symmetry.space_group_name_H-M   'P 1'
#
loop_
_entity.id
_entity.type
_entity.pdbx_description
1 polymer ?
#
loop_
_entity_poly.entity_id
_entity_poly.type
_entity_poly.pdbx_seq_one_letter_code
_entity_poly.pdbx_strand_id
1 'polypeptide(L)'
;MREQLWIVPGADPAYPLRATLFRPPASMTPASGLPLAVISHGTDDNSRLSVSMPVYYWLSRWFVERGFAVLLPQRRGHGATGGPLAEAVGNCAEPDHFQSGLEAAKDINAALTFMRKQPFIDEQQIIAAGVSSGGWASLALASAYPDSVRAVVNFAGGRGGHANGKPLRICGERNLISASASYAASARVPTRWYYSRNDSYFPPRVAAALANSWRDSGGHAELSMLEPYGSDGHRIADDRAGWDLWGVSLDRFLDKVMQSDPVENSSLLLEQHASRHDR
;
A
#
# COMPACT_ATOMS: atom_id res chain seq x y z
N MET A 1 9.68 0.06 20.43
CA MET A 1 9.72 0.69 19.08
C MET A 1 10.52 1.98 19.18
N ARG A 2 11.52 2.19 18.33
CA ARG A 2 12.33 3.43 18.24
C ARG A 2 11.84 4.21 17.03
N GLU A 3 11.52 5.47 17.23
CA GLU A 3 11.05 6.40 16.20
C GLU A 3 12.17 7.36 15.79
N GLN A 4 12.32 7.59 14.49
CA GLN A 4 13.30 8.52 13.92
C GLN A 4 12.67 9.29 12.77
N LEU A 5 12.99 10.57 12.69
CA LEU A 5 12.62 11.39 11.53
C LEU A 5 13.76 11.38 10.52
N TRP A 6 13.45 11.05 9.29
CA TRP A 6 14.40 10.94 8.19
C TRP A 6 14.01 11.87 7.05
N ILE A 7 15.01 12.21 6.24
CA ILE A 7 14.83 12.81 4.93
C ILE A 7 15.37 11.78 3.94
N VAL A 8 14.49 11.32 3.03
CA VAL A 8 14.83 10.32 2.03
C VAL A 8 14.62 10.91 0.63
N PRO A 9 15.30 10.39 -0.41
CA PRO A 9 15.06 10.85 -1.77
C PRO A 9 13.59 10.69 -2.19
N GLY A 10 13.06 11.69 -2.88
CA GLY A 10 11.81 11.61 -3.64
C GLY A 10 12.08 11.34 -5.10
N ALA A 11 11.03 11.12 -5.88
CA ALA A 11 11.12 10.97 -7.32
C ALA A 11 11.58 12.27 -8.02
N ASP A 12 11.25 13.41 -7.42
CA ASP A 12 11.74 14.71 -7.81
C ASP A 12 12.81 15.18 -6.80
N PRO A 13 14.08 15.35 -7.22
CA PRO A 13 15.14 15.79 -6.33
C PRO A 13 14.90 17.13 -5.63
N ALA A 14 14.04 17.98 -6.18
CA ALA A 14 13.66 19.26 -5.56
C ALA A 14 12.80 19.09 -4.31
N TYR A 15 12.19 17.91 -4.13
CA TYR A 15 11.28 17.60 -3.02
C TYR A 15 11.70 16.30 -2.31
N PRO A 16 12.78 16.31 -1.51
CA PRO A 16 13.12 15.16 -0.70
C PRO A 16 12.01 14.88 0.30
N LEU A 17 11.68 13.61 0.47
CA LEU A 17 10.54 13.20 1.27
C LEU A 17 10.88 13.23 2.75
N ARG A 18 10.02 13.82 3.56
CA ARG A 18 10.02 13.58 5.01
C ARG A 18 9.51 12.18 5.28
N ALA A 19 10.15 11.48 6.19
CA ALA A 19 9.76 10.11 6.52
C ALA A 19 9.88 9.85 8.02
N THR A 20 8.96 9.03 8.55
CA THR A 20 9.10 8.43 9.86
C THR A 20 9.64 7.03 9.70
N LEU A 21 10.71 6.70 10.44
CA LEU A 21 11.27 5.36 10.51
C LEU A 21 11.07 4.80 11.91
N PHE A 22 10.38 3.67 12.00
CA PHE A 22 10.29 2.88 13.21
C PHE A 22 11.16 1.63 13.12
N ARG A 23 11.85 1.29 14.20
CA ARG A 23 12.65 0.08 14.30
C ARG A 23 12.43 -0.62 15.64
N PRO A 24 12.58 -1.96 15.70
CA PRO A 24 12.70 -2.67 16.95
C PRO A 24 13.98 -2.23 17.71
N PRO A 25 14.14 -2.61 18.98
CA PRO A 25 15.41 -2.44 19.71
C PRO A 25 16.58 -3.03 18.93
N ALA A 26 17.78 -2.42 19.07
CA ALA A 26 18.96 -2.88 18.33
C ALA A 26 19.33 -4.35 18.63
N SER A 27 19.06 -4.82 19.85
CA SER A 27 19.25 -6.23 20.25
C SER A 27 18.39 -7.23 19.48
N MET A 28 17.36 -6.76 18.77
CA MET A 28 16.47 -7.58 17.94
C MET A 28 16.82 -7.51 16.45
N THR A 29 17.89 -6.83 16.06
CA THR A 29 18.30 -6.75 14.65
C THR A 29 19.13 -7.98 14.29
N PRO A 30 18.65 -8.85 13.37
CA PRO A 30 19.42 -9.99 12.89
C PRO A 30 20.69 -9.55 12.14
N ALA A 31 21.66 -10.45 12.02
CA ALA A 31 22.86 -10.18 11.23
C ALA A 31 22.56 -9.96 9.73
N SER A 32 21.49 -10.57 9.22
CA SER A 32 20.98 -10.38 7.85
C SER A 32 20.28 -9.04 7.63
N GLY A 33 20.04 -8.25 8.68
CA GLY A 33 19.22 -7.05 8.63
C GLY A 33 17.74 -7.31 8.99
N LEU A 34 16.97 -6.22 9.08
CA LEU A 34 15.54 -6.25 9.37
C LEU A 34 14.73 -6.33 8.06
N PRO A 35 13.67 -7.13 7.98
CA PRO A 35 12.69 -6.97 6.92
C PRO A 35 12.11 -5.55 6.97
N LEU A 36 11.74 -5.00 5.82
CA LEU A 36 11.19 -3.64 5.71
C LEU A 36 9.72 -3.67 5.29
N ALA A 37 8.88 -2.98 6.04
CA ALA A 37 7.54 -2.59 5.60
C ALA A 37 7.56 -1.09 5.23
N VAL A 38 7.28 -0.75 3.97
CA VAL A 38 7.01 0.64 3.60
C VAL A 38 5.52 0.88 3.65
N ILE A 39 5.08 1.80 4.53
CA ILE A 39 3.66 2.15 4.67
C ILE A 39 3.38 3.46 3.95
N SER A 40 2.51 3.39 2.95
CA SER A 40 2.07 4.55 2.17
C SER A 40 0.76 5.11 2.74
N HIS A 41 0.76 6.40 3.07
CA HIS A 41 -0.36 7.08 3.72
C HIS A 41 -1.51 7.38 2.76
N GLY A 42 -2.72 7.57 3.29
CA GLY A 42 -3.88 8.10 2.58
C GLY A 42 -3.74 9.59 2.26
N THR A 43 -4.67 10.12 1.47
CA THR A 43 -4.76 11.55 1.16
C THR A 43 -6.12 12.06 1.62
N ASP A 44 -6.12 13.12 2.40
CA ASP A 44 -7.29 13.93 2.70
C ASP A 44 -7.05 15.33 2.10
N ASP A 45 -7.79 15.66 1.05
CA ASP A 45 -7.62 16.91 0.31
C ASP A 45 -7.79 18.16 1.19
N ASN A 46 -8.60 18.07 2.24
CA ASN A 46 -8.83 19.19 3.17
C ASN A 46 -7.70 19.39 4.18
N SER A 47 -6.99 18.32 4.57
CA SER A 47 -5.97 18.36 5.62
C SER A 47 -4.56 17.96 5.15
N ARG A 48 -4.37 17.59 3.88
CA ARG A 48 -3.10 17.03 3.37
C ARG A 48 -1.87 17.92 3.63
N LEU A 49 -2.03 19.23 3.67
CA LEU A 49 -0.93 20.16 3.94
C LEU A 49 -0.68 20.42 5.43
N SER A 50 -1.67 20.14 6.29
CA SER A 50 -1.58 20.35 7.74
C SER A 50 -1.06 19.11 8.49
N VAL A 51 -1.10 17.94 7.89
CA VAL A 51 -0.53 16.72 8.48
C VAL A 51 1.00 16.81 8.41
N SER A 52 1.64 17.04 9.56
CA SER A 52 3.10 17.20 9.62
C SER A 52 3.84 15.94 9.23
N MET A 53 3.49 14.79 9.84
CA MET A 53 4.08 13.48 9.56
C MET A 53 3.03 12.38 9.75
N PRO A 54 2.80 11.51 8.75
CA PRO A 54 1.96 10.33 8.94
C PRO A 54 2.75 9.30 9.75
N VAL A 55 2.13 8.73 10.76
CA VAL A 55 2.78 7.69 11.58
C VAL A 55 2.03 6.37 11.58
N TYR A 56 0.73 6.35 11.32
CA TYR A 56 -0.09 5.14 11.41
C TYR A 56 0.37 4.25 12.58
N TYR A 57 0.39 4.83 13.77
CA TYR A 57 1.09 4.30 14.94
C TYR A 57 0.80 2.81 15.20
N TRP A 58 -0.47 2.41 15.18
CA TRP A 58 -0.85 1.03 15.47
C TRP A 58 -0.47 0.08 14.34
N LEU A 59 -0.64 0.47 13.08
CA LEU A 59 -0.20 -0.33 11.94
C LEU A 59 1.34 -0.47 11.95
N SER A 60 2.07 0.63 12.18
CA SER A 60 3.53 0.61 12.30
C SER A 60 3.99 -0.29 13.44
N ARG A 61 3.33 -0.19 14.60
CA ARG A 61 3.64 -1.01 15.78
C ARG A 61 3.39 -2.49 15.51
N TRP A 62 2.31 -2.82 14.78
CA TRP A 62 2.01 -4.21 14.41
C TRP A 62 3.18 -4.87 13.64
N PHE A 63 3.74 -4.16 12.66
CA PHE A 63 4.89 -4.64 11.91
C PHE A 63 6.18 -4.69 12.75
N VAL A 64 6.43 -3.66 13.58
CA VAL A 64 7.63 -3.62 14.43
C VAL A 64 7.62 -4.76 15.46
N GLU A 65 6.47 -5.11 16.04
CA GLU A 65 6.35 -6.25 16.95
C GLU A 65 6.64 -7.60 16.27
N ARG A 66 6.62 -7.64 14.91
CA ARG A 66 6.99 -8.79 14.07
C ARG A 66 8.41 -8.70 13.49
N GLY A 67 9.22 -7.79 14.02
CA GLY A 67 10.62 -7.64 13.65
C GLY A 67 10.89 -6.78 12.44
N PHE A 68 9.88 -6.16 11.83
CA PHE A 68 10.09 -5.26 10.69
C PHE A 68 10.65 -3.90 11.11
N ALA A 69 11.54 -3.33 10.30
CA ALA A 69 11.66 -1.89 10.20
C ALA A 69 10.44 -1.36 9.43
N VAL A 70 9.95 -0.18 9.79
CA VAL A 70 8.79 0.44 9.12
C VAL A 70 9.16 1.84 8.67
N LEU A 71 9.05 2.11 7.37
CA LEU A 71 9.22 3.44 6.81
C LEU A 71 7.88 4.01 6.35
N LEU A 72 7.59 5.25 6.74
CA LEU A 72 6.43 6.01 6.25
C LEU A 72 6.92 7.25 5.52
N PRO A 73 7.19 7.19 4.21
CA PRO A 73 7.55 8.37 3.44
C PRO A 73 6.30 9.22 3.19
N GLN A 74 6.42 10.51 3.44
CA GLN A 74 5.38 11.49 3.12
C GLN A 74 5.56 11.92 1.65
N ARG A 75 4.65 11.48 0.79
CA ARG A 75 4.73 11.74 -0.66
C ARG A 75 4.63 13.22 -1.00
N ARG A 76 5.14 13.62 -2.16
CA ARG A 76 5.06 15.01 -2.67
C ARG A 76 3.63 15.55 -2.62
N GLY A 77 3.50 16.82 -2.30
CA GLY A 77 2.21 17.50 -2.16
C GLY A 77 1.53 17.30 -0.82
N HIS A 78 2.19 16.62 0.14
CA HIS A 78 1.66 16.39 1.48
C HIS A 78 2.57 17.01 2.56
N GLY A 79 1.94 17.60 3.56
CA GLY A 79 2.52 18.10 4.79
C GLY A 79 3.89 18.73 4.65
N ALA A 80 4.85 18.28 5.47
CA ALA A 80 6.19 18.84 5.55
C ALA A 80 7.11 18.53 4.35
N THR A 81 6.76 17.55 3.50
CA THR A 81 7.44 17.34 2.21
C THR A 81 7.11 18.47 1.24
N GLY A 82 5.87 18.94 1.23
CA GLY A 82 5.45 20.03 0.35
C GLY A 82 5.49 19.66 -1.13
N GLY A 83 5.61 20.68 -1.97
CA GLY A 83 5.64 20.53 -3.42
C GLY A 83 4.26 20.36 -4.06
N PRO A 84 4.21 20.11 -5.38
CA PRO A 84 2.96 19.87 -6.09
C PRO A 84 2.38 18.51 -5.70
N LEU A 85 1.05 18.40 -5.69
CA LEU A 85 0.37 17.11 -5.51
C LEU A 85 0.48 16.30 -6.82
N ALA A 86 1.62 15.66 -7.04
CA ALA A 86 1.93 14.95 -8.29
C ALA A 86 0.93 13.83 -8.61
N GLU A 87 0.31 13.25 -7.60
CA GLU A 87 -0.69 12.18 -7.72
C GLU A 87 -2.12 12.69 -8.00
N ALA A 88 -2.34 14.00 -8.19
CA ALA A 88 -3.62 14.55 -8.61
C ALA A 88 -3.65 14.69 -10.13
N VAL A 89 -3.96 13.61 -10.84
CA VAL A 89 -4.06 13.60 -12.30
C VAL A 89 -5.52 13.52 -12.74
N GLY A 90 -5.93 14.47 -13.58
CA GLY A 90 -7.33 14.65 -13.97
C GLY A 90 -8.15 15.35 -12.88
N ASN A 91 -9.47 15.22 -12.99
CA ASN A 91 -10.44 15.80 -12.04
C ASN A 91 -11.56 14.78 -11.76
N CYS A 92 -12.56 15.13 -10.93
CA CYS A 92 -13.59 14.17 -10.56
C CYS A 92 -14.47 13.70 -11.74
N ALA A 93 -14.63 14.49 -12.77
CA ALA A 93 -15.39 14.11 -13.97
C ALA A 93 -14.58 13.18 -14.89
N GLU A 94 -13.28 13.46 -15.00
CA GLU A 94 -12.33 12.72 -15.84
C GLU A 94 -11.05 12.39 -15.04
N PRO A 95 -11.13 11.49 -14.04
CA PRO A 95 -9.97 11.13 -13.24
C PRO A 95 -9.09 10.12 -13.97
N ASP A 96 -7.77 10.36 -13.94
CA ASP A 96 -6.79 9.35 -14.32
C ASP A 96 -6.24 8.66 -13.08
N HIS A 97 -6.96 7.66 -12.59
CA HIS A 97 -6.57 6.88 -11.41
C HIS A 97 -5.32 6.03 -11.65
N PHE A 98 -5.08 5.62 -12.89
CA PHE A 98 -3.90 4.86 -13.27
C PHE A 98 -2.64 5.74 -13.13
N GLN A 99 -2.60 6.86 -13.83
CA GLN A 99 -1.44 7.76 -13.76
C GLN A 99 -1.25 8.33 -12.35
N SER A 100 -2.34 8.63 -11.64
CA SER A 100 -2.29 9.11 -10.24
C SER A 100 -1.55 8.14 -9.31
N GLY A 101 -1.82 6.85 -9.43
CA GLY A 101 -1.11 5.85 -8.64
C GLY A 101 0.34 5.68 -9.06
N LEU A 102 0.65 5.75 -10.37
CA LEU A 102 2.03 5.69 -10.85
C LEU A 102 2.88 6.87 -10.33
N GLU A 103 2.33 8.08 -10.28
CA GLU A 103 3.02 9.24 -9.71
C GLU A 103 3.33 9.07 -8.21
N ALA A 104 2.36 8.51 -7.45
CA ALA A 104 2.58 8.19 -6.05
C ALA A 104 3.62 7.06 -5.88
N ALA A 105 3.59 6.03 -6.73
CA ALA A 105 4.52 4.92 -6.72
C ALA A 105 5.98 5.34 -6.96
N LYS A 106 6.22 6.37 -7.77
CA LYS A 106 7.58 6.92 -8.01
C LYS A 106 8.24 7.39 -6.72
N ASP A 107 7.52 8.10 -5.85
CA ASP A 107 8.04 8.56 -4.56
C ASP A 107 8.33 7.39 -3.62
N ILE A 108 7.43 6.40 -3.57
CA ILE A 108 7.63 5.20 -2.75
C ILE A 108 8.86 4.44 -3.22
N ASN A 109 9.02 4.26 -4.54
CA ASN A 109 10.16 3.55 -5.11
C ASN A 109 11.50 4.27 -4.88
N ALA A 110 11.52 5.61 -4.94
CA ALA A 110 12.72 6.38 -4.61
C ALA A 110 13.14 6.18 -3.15
N ALA A 111 12.18 6.22 -2.22
CA ALA A 111 12.42 5.94 -0.81
C ALA A 111 12.89 4.49 -0.57
N LEU A 112 12.28 3.50 -1.24
CA LEU A 112 12.69 2.09 -1.16
C LEU A 112 14.10 1.88 -1.68
N THR A 113 14.46 2.47 -2.82
CA THR A 113 15.79 2.38 -3.42
C THR A 113 16.88 2.91 -2.45
N PHE A 114 16.56 3.95 -1.70
CA PHE A 114 17.43 4.48 -0.66
C PHE A 114 17.51 3.53 0.55
N MET A 115 16.36 3.00 1.01
CA MET A 115 16.31 2.13 2.19
C MET A 115 17.03 0.79 1.99
N ARG A 116 16.99 0.21 0.78
CA ARG A 116 17.73 -1.03 0.43
C ARG A 116 19.23 -0.93 0.73
N LYS A 117 19.80 0.27 0.66
CA LYS A 117 21.23 0.52 0.89
C LYS A 117 21.58 0.70 2.38
N GLN A 118 20.59 0.66 3.27
CA GLN A 118 20.84 0.83 4.69
C GLN A 118 21.35 -0.49 5.30
N PRO A 119 22.46 -0.46 6.07
CA PRO A 119 23.13 -1.68 6.54
C PRO A 119 22.30 -2.51 7.54
N PHE A 120 21.19 -1.97 8.02
CA PHE A 120 20.28 -2.66 8.94
C PHE A 120 19.03 -3.20 8.25
N ILE A 121 18.93 -3.11 6.91
CA ILE A 121 17.80 -3.62 6.12
C ILE A 121 18.20 -4.87 5.36
N ASP A 122 17.37 -5.90 5.43
CA ASP A 122 17.41 -7.04 4.52
C ASP A 122 16.70 -6.64 3.22
N GLU A 123 17.48 -6.36 2.17
CA GLU A 123 16.96 -5.88 0.89
C GLU A 123 16.09 -6.90 0.14
N GLN A 124 16.18 -8.19 0.52
CA GLN A 124 15.38 -9.25 -0.06
C GLN A 124 14.01 -9.40 0.62
N GLN A 125 13.82 -8.79 1.80
CA GLN A 125 12.64 -8.96 2.63
C GLN A 125 11.86 -7.63 2.77
N ILE A 126 11.34 -7.12 1.64
CA ILE A 126 10.62 -5.85 1.59
C ILE A 126 9.17 -6.07 1.19
N ILE A 127 8.25 -5.46 1.92
CA ILE A 127 6.82 -5.41 1.57
C ILE A 127 6.34 -3.96 1.48
N ALA A 128 5.33 -3.71 0.65
CA ALA A 128 4.59 -2.47 0.65
C ALA A 128 3.25 -2.65 1.34
N ALA A 129 2.91 -1.73 2.23
CA ALA A 129 1.58 -1.62 2.80
C ALA A 129 1.03 -0.22 2.54
N GLY A 130 -0.29 -0.06 2.48
CA GLY A 130 -0.84 1.26 2.31
C GLY A 130 -2.30 1.36 2.67
N VAL A 131 -2.74 2.58 2.97
CA VAL A 131 -4.11 2.90 3.38
C VAL A 131 -4.71 3.87 2.38
N SER A 132 -5.95 3.62 1.93
CA SER A 132 -6.67 4.52 1.02
C SER A 132 -5.88 4.80 -0.28
N SER A 133 -5.60 6.05 -0.63
CA SER A 133 -4.74 6.39 -1.79
C SER A 133 -3.32 5.81 -1.66
N GLY A 134 -2.83 5.55 -0.44
CA GLY A 134 -1.57 4.85 -0.21
C GLY A 134 -1.64 3.36 -0.53
N GLY A 135 -2.76 2.70 -0.25
CA GLY A 135 -3.03 1.33 -0.70
C GLY A 135 -3.04 1.24 -2.22
N TRP A 136 -3.69 2.20 -2.87
CA TRP A 136 -3.69 2.33 -4.33
C TRP A 136 -2.28 2.54 -4.90
N ALA A 137 -1.48 3.42 -4.27
CA ALA A 137 -0.09 3.66 -4.64
C ALA A 137 0.80 2.41 -4.49
N SER A 138 0.55 1.58 -3.48
CA SER A 138 1.26 0.32 -3.26
C SER A 138 0.94 -0.71 -4.35
N LEU A 139 -0.31 -0.77 -4.84
CA LEU A 139 -0.68 -1.59 -6.00
C LEU A 139 0.01 -1.09 -7.29
N ALA A 140 0.03 0.22 -7.50
CA ALA A 140 0.75 0.83 -8.62
C ALA A 140 2.26 0.59 -8.55
N LEU A 141 2.85 0.57 -7.35
CA LEU A 141 4.26 0.21 -7.14
C LEU A 141 4.56 -1.22 -7.63
N ALA A 142 3.73 -2.19 -7.26
CA ALA A 142 3.88 -3.58 -7.69
C ALA A 142 3.75 -3.76 -9.21
N SER A 143 3.00 -2.88 -9.87
CA SER A 143 2.85 -2.84 -11.32
C SER A 143 4.06 -2.21 -12.02
N ALA A 144 4.47 -1.02 -11.58
CA ALA A 144 5.53 -0.23 -12.22
C ALA A 144 6.94 -0.73 -11.88
N TYR A 145 7.11 -1.37 -10.71
CA TYR A 145 8.38 -1.85 -10.17
C TYR A 145 8.19 -3.26 -9.58
N PRO A 146 7.92 -4.29 -10.42
CA PRO A 146 7.48 -5.61 -9.97
C PRO A 146 8.47 -6.33 -9.04
N ASP A 147 9.77 -5.99 -9.14
CA ASP A 147 10.82 -6.58 -8.31
C ASP A 147 11.14 -5.73 -7.06
N SER A 148 10.37 -4.67 -6.83
CA SER A 148 10.66 -3.74 -5.72
C SER A 148 10.21 -4.26 -4.36
N VAL A 149 9.23 -5.16 -4.31
CA VAL A 149 8.68 -5.72 -3.08
C VAL A 149 8.27 -7.18 -3.27
N ARG A 150 8.20 -7.93 -2.19
CA ARG A 150 7.73 -9.33 -2.19
C ARG A 150 6.22 -9.48 -2.15
N ALA A 151 5.54 -8.50 -1.59
CA ALA A 151 4.08 -8.50 -1.47
C ALA A 151 3.53 -7.09 -1.27
N VAL A 152 2.23 -6.95 -1.50
CA VAL A 152 1.48 -5.73 -1.16
C VAL A 152 0.36 -6.04 -0.17
N VAL A 153 0.23 -5.18 0.85
CA VAL A 153 -0.91 -5.17 1.78
C VAL A 153 -1.72 -3.89 1.56
N ASN A 154 -2.95 -4.06 1.13
CA ASN A 154 -3.84 -2.97 0.74
C ASN A 154 -5.00 -2.84 1.74
N PHE A 155 -5.00 -1.77 2.55
CA PHE A 155 -6.08 -1.42 3.46
C PHE A 155 -6.97 -0.34 2.82
N ALA A 156 -8.21 -0.69 2.52
CA ALA A 156 -9.22 0.22 1.97
C ALA A 156 -8.71 1.06 0.78
N GLY A 157 -7.89 0.46 -0.08
CA GLY A 157 -7.16 1.17 -1.13
C GLY A 157 -8.02 1.59 -2.30
N GLY A 158 -7.83 2.82 -2.74
CA GLY A 158 -8.54 3.40 -3.89
C GLY A 158 -8.33 4.90 -3.96
N ARG A 159 -8.96 5.53 -4.95
CA ARG A 159 -8.93 6.98 -5.17
C ARG A 159 -10.31 7.49 -5.56
N GLY A 160 -10.53 8.79 -5.33
CA GLY A 160 -11.77 9.46 -5.74
C GLY A 160 -13.00 9.12 -4.89
N GLY A 161 -12.81 8.48 -3.73
CA GLY A 161 -13.90 8.28 -2.77
C GLY A 161 -14.43 9.59 -2.23
N HIS A 162 -15.69 9.59 -1.76
CA HIS A 162 -16.43 10.79 -1.34
C HIS A 162 -16.53 11.87 -2.45
N ALA A 163 -16.80 11.43 -3.70
CA ALA A 163 -16.99 12.33 -4.82
C ALA A 163 -17.93 13.50 -4.47
N ASN A 164 -17.43 14.74 -4.62
CA ASN A 164 -18.15 15.95 -4.23
C ASN A 164 -18.61 15.97 -2.75
N GLY A 165 -17.79 15.41 -1.85
CA GLY A 165 -18.07 15.32 -0.42
C GLY A 165 -19.18 14.33 -0.04
N LYS A 166 -19.63 13.46 -0.96
CA LYS A 166 -20.75 12.52 -0.71
C LYS A 166 -20.20 11.11 -0.42
N PRO A 167 -20.49 10.53 0.77
CA PRO A 167 -20.14 9.14 1.07
C PRO A 167 -20.70 8.17 0.01
N LEU A 168 -19.99 7.04 -0.19
CA LEU A 168 -20.35 5.97 -1.12
C LEU A 168 -20.35 6.39 -2.60
N ARG A 169 -19.89 7.60 -2.93
CA ARG A 169 -19.72 8.10 -4.29
C ARG A 169 -18.25 8.15 -4.67
N ILE A 170 -17.94 7.73 -5.89
CA ILE A 170 -16.57 7.64 -6.39
C ILE A 170 -16.46 8.41 -7.70
N CYS A 171 -15.46 9.30 -7.78
CA CYS A 171 -15.11 9.98 -9.01
C CYS A 171 -14.60 8.94 -10.02
N GLY A 172 -15.27 8.82 -11.17
CA GLY A 172 -14.88 7.90 -12.22
C GLY A 172 -14.71 6.45 -11.75
N GLU A 173 -15.71 5.86 -11.09
CA GLU A 173 -15.65 4.49 -10.57
C GLU A 173 -15.20 3.48 -11.62
N ARG A 174 -15.67 3.60 -12.88
CA ARG A 174 -15.25 2.71 -13.98
C ARG A 174 -13.76 2.86 -14.29
N ASN A 175 -13.23 4.09 -14.25
CA ASN A 175 -11.81 4.35 -14.48
C ASN A 175 -10.95 3.74 -13.35
N LEU A 176 -11.45 3.76 -12.10
CA LEU A 176 -10.78 3.14 -10.97
C LEU A 176 -10.69 1.61 -11.15
N ILE A 177 -11.79 0.96 -11.55
CA ILE A 177 -11.82 -0.48 -11.81
C ILE A 177 -10.93 -0.85 -13.00
N SER A 178 -10.95 -0.08 -14.08
CA SER A 178 -10.07 -0.30 -15.24
C SER A 178 -8.59 -0.12 -14.89
N ALA A 179 -8.25 0.87 -14.05
CA ALA A 179 -6.89 1.07 -13.57
C ALA A 179 -6.39 -0.09 -12.69
N SER A 180 -7.28 -0.74 -11.90
CA SER A 180 -6.96 -1.96 -11.17
C SER A 180 -6.53 -3.09 -12.12
N ALA A 181 -7.27 -3.31 -13.21
CA ALA A 181 -6.91 -4.26 -14.26
C ALA A 181 -5.54 -3.96 -14.89
N SER A 182 -5.31 -2.68 -15.21
CA SER A 182 -4.06 -2.24 -15.84
C SER A 182 -2.84 -2.48 -14.95
N TYR A 183 -2.95 -2.25 -13.63
CA TYR A 183 -1.86 -2.56 -12.70
C TYR A 183 -1.62 -4.07 -12.60
N ALA A 184 -2.68 -4.86 -12.54
CA ALA A 184 -2.60 -6.32 -12.41
C ALA A 184 -1.83 -6.98 -13.56
N ALA A 185 -1.96 -6.44 -14.78
CA ALA A 185 -1.33 -6.98 -15.97
C ALA A 185 0.20 -7.10 -15.87
N SER A 186 0.85 -6.25 -15.06
CA SER A 186 2.31 -6.26 -14.86
C SER A 186 2.76 -6.61 -13.44
N ALA A 187 1.84 -6.60 -12.46
CA ALA A 187 2.17 -6.98 -11.09
C ALA A 187 2.54 -8.48 -11.00
N ARG A 188 3.65 -8.79 -10.29
CA ARG A 188 4.19 -10.15 -10.16
C ARG A 188 4.19 -10.68 -8.72
N VAL A 189 3.65 -9.92 -7.80
CA VAL A 189 3.69 -10.25 -6.37
C VAL A 189 2.28 -10.51 -5.81
N PRO A 190 2.16 -11.38 -4.80
CA PRO A 190 0.89 -11.58 -4.13
C PRO A 190 0.44 -10.31 -3.41
N THR A 191 -0.87 -10.07 -3.41
CA THR A 191 -1.47 -8.92 -2.75
C THR A 191 -2.57 -9.33 -1.78
N ARG A 192 -2.59 -8.73 -0.59
CA ARG A 192 -3.57 -8.96 0.46
C ARG A 192 -4.41 -7.71 0.66
N TRP A 193 -5.74 -7.82 0.55
CA TRP A 193 -6.66 -6.68 0.56
C TRP A 193 -7.65 -6.77 1.71
N TYR A 194 -7.80 -5.66 2.44
CA TYR A 194 -8.72 -5.53 3.57
C TYR A 194 -9.64 -4.35 3.36
N TYR A 195 -10.95 -4.61 3.31
CA TYR A 195 -12.01 -3.60 3.28
C TYR A 195 -13.06 -3.99 4.33
N SER A 196 -13.75 -3.01 4.88
CA SER A 196 -14.86 -3.26 5.80
C SER A 196 -16.21 -3.05 5.13
N ARG A 197 -17.24 -3.74 5.61
CA ARG A 197 -18.60 -3.65 5.09
C ARG A 197 -19.21 -2.26 5.18
N ASN A 198 -18.76 -1.44 6.15
CA ASN A 198 -19.20 -0.06 6.35
C ASN A 198 -18.15 0.98 5.90
N ASP A 199 -17.26 0.65 4.98
CA ASP A 199 -16.35 1.63 4.37
C ASP A 199 -17.16 2.64 3.57
N SER A 200 -17.09 3.92 3.96
CA SER A 200 -17.84 5.00 3.33
C SER A 200 -17.21 5.52 2.03
N TYR A 201 -15.92 5.22 1.80
CA TYR A 201 -15.18 5.60 0.59
C TYR A 201 -15.28 4.54 -0.49
N PHE A 202 -15.01 3.27 -0.13
CA PHE A 202 -14.99 2.15 -1.09
C PHE A 202 -15.91 1.02 -0.59
N PRO A 203 -17.23 1.12 -0.85
CA PRO A 203 -18.20 0.15 -0.36
C PRO A 203 -17.93 -1.26 -0.91
N PRO A 204 -18.47 -2.31 -0.28
CA PRO A 204 -18.21 -3.72 -0.63
C PRO A 204 -18.29 -4.05 -2.12
N ARG A 205 -19.26 -3.46 -2.82
CA ARG A 205 -19.42 -3.68 -4.27
C ARG A 205 -18.21 -3.19 -5.08
N VAL A 206 -17.64 -2.05 -4.66
CA VAL A 206 -16.46 -1.45 -5.33
C VAL A 206 -15.21 -2.23 -4.99
N ALA A 207 -14.99 -2.54 -3.71
CA ALA A 207 -13.86 -3.36 -3.28
C ALA A 207 -13.83 -4.72 -4.00
N ALA A 208 -15.01 -5.38 -4.13
CA ALA A 208 -15.13 -6.62 -4.86
C ALA A 208 -14.84 -6.44 -6.37
N ALA A 209 -15.36 -5.37 -6.99
CA ALA A 209 -15.11 -5.09 -8.40
C ALA A 209 -13.63 -4.82 -8.69
N LEU A 210 -12.94 -4.08 -7.82
CA LEU A 210 -11.50 -3.84 -7.93
C LEU A 210 -10.70 -5.15 -7.84
N ALA A 211 -10.99 -5.99 -6.83
CA ALA A 211 -10.29 -7.26 -6.64
C ALA A 211 -10.58 -8.27 -7.76
N ASN A 212 -11.80 -8.30 -8.28
CA ASN A 212 -12.15 -9.16 -9.42
C ASN A 212 -11.42 -8.69 -10.68
N SER A 213 -11.49 -7.39 -10.99
CA SER A 213 -10.77 -6.79 -12.13
C SER A 213 -9.26 -7.06 -12.07
N TRP A 214 -8.66 -7.00 -10.87
CA TRP A 214 -7.27 -7.37 -10.64
C TRP A 214 -7.01 -8.83 -10.98
N ARG A 215 -7.83 -9.77 -10.47
CA ARG A 215 -7.67 -11.22 -10.71
C ARG A 215 -7.91 -11.60 -12.17
N ASP A 216 -8.93 -11.02 -12.79
CA ASP A 216 -9.30 -11.28 -14.20
C ASP A 216 -8.19 -10.82 -15.16
N SER A 217 -7.37 -9.86 -14.73
CA SER A 217 -6.22 -9.35 -15.49
C SER A 217 -4.88 -10.01 -15.11
N GLY A 218 -4.93 -11.10 -14.36
CA GLY A 218 -3.77 -11.94 -14.07
C GLY A 218 -3.06 -11.63 -12.76
N GLY A 219 -3.48 -10.64 -12.00
CA GLY A 219 -2.90 -10.35 -10.70
C GLY A 219 -3.40 -11.30 -9.60
N HIS A 220 -2.60 -11.48 -8.56
CA HIS A 220 -2.96 -12.28 -7.40
C HIS A 220 -3.47 -11.39 -6.27
N ALA A 221 -4.77 -11.45 -5.95
CA ALA A 221 -5.39 -10.69 -4.87
C ALA A 221 -6.21 -11.58 -3.93
N GLU A 222 -5.85 -11.57 -2.65
CA GLU A 222 -6.63 -12.17 -1.57
C GLU A 222 -7.46 -11.09 -0.87
N LEU A 223 -8.75 -10.97 -1.20
CA LEU A 223 -9.65 -9.99 -0.59
C LEU A 223 -10.33 -10.57 0.65
N SER A 224 -10.24 -9.84 1.77
CA SER A 224 -11.09 -10.00 2.95
C SER A 224 -12.06 -8.83 3.07
N MET A 225 -13.35 -9.13 2.98
CA MET A 225 -14.42 -8.20 3.34
C MET A 225 -14.73 -8.39 4.82
N LEU A 226 -14.19 -7.49 5.63
CA LEU A 226 -14.28 -7.54 7.09
C LEU A 226 -15.62 -7.00 7.60
N GLU A 227 -15.98 -7.39 8.82
CA GLU A 227 -17.19 -6.89 9.49
C GLU A 227 -17.12 -5.36 9.67
N PRO A 228 -18.27 -4.70 9.91
CA PRO A 228 -18.31 -3.26 10.15
C PRO A 228 -17.36 -2.85 11.28
N TYR A 229 -16.63 -1.76 11.06
CA TYR A 229 -15.65 -1.25 12.00
C TYR A 229 -15.93 0.21 12.38
N GLY A 230 -16.14 0.47 13.66
CA GLY A 230 -16.42 1.81 14.16
C GLY A 230 -17.58 2.50 13.42
N SER A 231 -17.51 3.82 13.33
CA SER A 231 -18.45 4.63 12.55
C SER A 231 -18.18 4.59 11.03
N ASP A 232 -16.93 4.30 10.64
CA ASP A 232 -16.49 4.19 9.25
C ASP A 232 -15.36 3.17 9.14
N GLY A 233 -15.64 2.08 8.46
CA GLY A 233 -14.67 1.00 8.22
C GLY A 233 -13.49 1.37 7.34
N HIS A 234 -13.48 2.55 6.72
CA HIS A 234 -12.32 3.07 6.01
C HIS A 234 -11.09 3.22 6.92
N ARG A 235 -11.33 3.37 8.22
CA ARG A 235 -10.29 3.60 9.25
C ARG A 235 -9.77 2.32 9.92
N ILE A 236 -9.99 1.16 9.32
CA ILE A 236 -9.68 -0.15 9.91
C ILE A 236 -8.21 -0.38 10.26
N ALA A 237 -7.29 0.39 9.67
CA ALA A 237 -5.86 0.32 9.94
C ALA A 237 -5.37 1.36 10.97
N ASP A 238 -6.25 2.27 11.44
CA ASP A 238 -5.83 3.44 12.21
C ASP A 238 -5.56 3.13 13.68
N ASP A 239 -6.19 2.10 14.26
CA ASP A 239 -6.06 1.81 15.69
C ASP A 239 -5.87 0.32 16.01
N ARG A 240 -5.64 0.03 17.30
CA ARG A 240 -5.33 -1.29 17.82
C ARG A 240 -6.48 -2.30 17.66
N ALA A 241 -7.73 -1.86 17.72
CA ALA A 241 -8.88 -2.76 17.63
C ALA A 241 -9.03 -3.37 16.22
N GLY A 242 -8.52 -2.70 15.19
CA GLY A 242 -8.48 -3.25 13.83
C GLY A 242 -7.69 -4.56 13.73
N TRP A 243 -6.68 -4.77 14.60
CA TRP A 243 -5.86 -5.98 14.60
C TRP A 243 -6.66 -7.27 14.80
N ASP A 244 -7.74 -7.22 15.58
CA ASP A 244 -8.59 -8.38 15.85
C ASP A 244 -9.33 -8.85 14.58
N LEU A 245 -9.51 -7.98 13.60
CA LEU A 245 -10.19 -8.27 12.34
C LEU A 245 -9.23 -8.75 11.23
N TRP A 246 -8.06 -8.15 11.12
CA TRP A 246 -7.15 -8.43 10.00
C TRP A 246 -5.83 -9.10 10.43
N GLY A 247 -5.41 -8.97 11.70
CA GLY A 247 -4.06 -9.33 12.14
C GLY A 247 -3.68 -10.78 11.90
N VAL A 248 -4.53 -11.73 12.35
CA VAL A 248 -4.25 -13.19 12.18
C VAL A 248 -4.15 -13.59 10.71
N SER A 249 -4.98 -13.01 9.85
CA SER A 249 -4.95 -13.31 8.43
C SER A 249 -3.76 -12.68 7.72
N LEU A 250 -3.30 -11.53 8.21
CA LEU A 250 -2.09 -10.89 7.71
C LEU A 250 -0.83 -11.64 8.16
N ASP A 251 -0.79 -12.15 9.40
CA ASP A 251 0.30 -13.01 9.87
C ASP A 251 0.48 -14.21 8.93
N ARG A 252 -0.59 -14.96 8.66
CA ARG A 252 -0.54 -16.12 7.76
C ARG A 252 -0.09 -15.77 6.35
N PHE A 253 -0.53 -14.63 5.84
CA PHE A 253 -0.11 -14.16 4.52
C PHE A 253 1.39 -13.83 4.49
N LEU A 254 1.88 -13.10 5.50
CA LEU A 254 3.29 -12.74 5.57
C LEU A 254 4.18 -13.96 5.82
N ASP A 255 3.79 -14.88 6.69
CA ASP A 255 4.53 -16.12 6.91
C ASP A 255 4.76 -16.88 5.60
N LYS A 256 3.71 -16.99 4.77
CA LYS A 256 3.81 -17.63 3.46
C LYS A 256 4.75 -16.89 2.51
N VAL A 257 4.62 -15.56 2.45
CA VAL A 257 5.40 -14.72 1.52
C VAL A 257 6.87 -14.65 1.93
N MET A 258 7.16 -14.54 3.23
CA MET A 258 8.53 -14.34 3.73
C MET A 258 9.35 -15.64 3.74
N GLN A 259 8.69 -16.82 3.77
CA GLN A 259 9.35 -18.12 3.74
C GLN A 259 9.55 -18.69 2.34
N SER A 260 8.76 -18.25 1.34
CA SER A 260 8.90 -18.72 -0.04
C SER A 260 10.17 -18.15 -0.70
N ASP A 261 10.83 -18.97 -1.50
CA ASP A 261 11.94 -18.48 -2.34
C ASP A 261 11.41 -17.48 -3.37
N PRO A 262 12.10 -16.34 -3.62
CA PRO A 262 11.67 -15.36 -4.62
C PRO A 262 11.38 -15.95 -6.00
N VAL A 263 12.10 -17.01 -6.38
CA VAL A 263 11.95 -17.72 -7.67
C VAL A 263 10.69 -18.59 -7.69
N GLU A 264 10.32 -19.23 -6.58
CA GLU A 264 9.11 -20.07 -6.49
C GLU A 264 7.81 -19.24 -6.55
N ASN A 265 7.80 -18.05 -5.97
CA ASN A 265 6.62 -17.17 -6.04
C ASN A 265 6.27 -16.78 -7.48
N SER A 266 7.26 -16.55 -8.34
CA SER A 266 7.03 -16.24 -9.76
C SER A 266 6.56 -17.45 -10.56
N SER A 267 7.06 -18.65 -10.29
CA SER A 267 6.67 -19.88 -10.99
C SER A 267 5.28 -20.38 -10.56
N LEU A 268 4.92 -20.32 -9.29
CA LEU A 268 3.57 -20.67 -8.80
C LEU A 268 2.48 -19.77 -9.40
N LEU A 269 2.80 -18.49 -9.64
CA LEU A 269 1.89 -17.56 -10.29
C LEU A 269 1.73 -17.86 -11.79
N LEU A 270 2.77 -18.34 -12.47
CA LEU A 270 2.72 -18.72 -13.88
C LEU A 270 1.96 -20.05 -14.11
N GLU A 271 2.13 -21.04 -13.23
CA GLU A 271 1.42 -22.33 -13.33
C GLU A 271 -0.09 -22.19 -13.08
N GLN A 272 -0.52 -21.29 -12.20
CA GLN A 272 -1.93 -21.00 -11.98
C GLN A 272 -2.59 -20.28 -13.18
N HIS A 273 -1.81 -19.58 -13.99
CA HIS A 273 -2.27 -18.97 -15.26
C HIS A 273 -2.48 -20.01 -16.35
N ALA A 274 -1.56 -20.94 -16.52
CA ALA A 274 -1.63 -21.98 -17.54
C ALA A 274 -2.85 -22.89 -17.33
N SER A 275 -3.17 -23.23 -16.08
CA SER A 275 -4.31 -24.12 -15.75
C SER A 275 -5.71 -23.49 -15.92
N ARG A 276 -5.81 -22.17 -16.09
CA ARG A 276 -7.10 -21.47 -16.33
C ARG A 276 -7.46 -21.28 -17.80
N HIS A 277 -6.50 -21.40 -18.70
CA HIS A 277 -6.76 -21.31 -20.16
C HIS A 277 -7.14 -22.65 -20.81
N ASP A 278 -7.03 -23.77 -20.07
CA ASP A 278 -7.39 -25.11 -20.52
C ASP A 278 -8.77 -25.59 -20.04
N ARG A 279 -9.65 -24.68 -19.59
CA ARG A 279 -11.03 -25.03 -19.20
C ARG A 279 -12.07 -24.16 -19.88
#